data_90c35e66519d310de35a2e39ba522a3b
#
_entry.id   90c35e66519d310de35a2e39ba522a3b
#
_cell.length_a   1.000
_cell.length_b   1.000
_cell.length_c   1.000
_cell.angle_alpha   90.00
_cell.angle_beta   90.00
_cell.angle_gamma   90.00
#
_symmetry.space_group_name_H-M   'P 1'
#
loop_
_entity.id
_entity.type
_entity.pdbx_description
1 polymer ?
#
loop_
_entity_poly.entity_id
_entity_poly.type
_entity_poly.pdbx_seq_one_letter_code
_entity_poly.pdbx_strand_id
1 'polypeptide(L)'
;MRVFLDTNVIVYAHDRAEIKRHPAAVRVIDALLTESDEVVISPQVAGEFVNTMKRKGTPPATLALQIRGLSVFELSSPTLSTISAAWALCTAHSIAWYDAILVQTAIDARCDKLYSEDMQHGRKFGGLEVVNPFVQR
;
A
#
# COMPACT_ATOMS: atom_id res chain seq x y z
N MET A 1 -9.34 -12.49 -4.14
CA MET A 1 -8.60 -12.03 -2.94
C MET A 1 -8.56 -10.51 -2.94
N ARG A 2 -8.65 -9.89 -1.78
CA ARG A 2 -8.52 -8.43 -1.64
C ARG A 2 -7.17 -8.10 -1.04
N VAL A 3 -6.43 -7.21 -1.69
CA VAL A 3 -5.07 -6.85 -1.33
C VAL A 3 -4.95 -5.34 -1.16
N PHE A 4 -4.39 -4.91 -0.03
CA PHE A 4 -4.07 -3.51 0.21
C PHE A 4 -2.60 -3.25 -0.14
N LEU A 5 -2.33 -2.17 -0.87
CA LEU A 5 -0.97 -1.78 -1.22
C LEU A 5 -0.50 -0.61 -0.38
N ASP A 6 0.67 -0.77 0.25
CA ASP A 6 1.38 0.34 0.87
C ASP A 6 2.03 1.21 -0.20
N THR A 7 2.33 2.45 0.15
CA THR A 7 2.87 3.49 -0.74
C THR A 7 4.10 3.03 -1.51
N ASN A 8 5.06 2.39 -0.85
CA ASN A 8 6.33 2.03 -1.47
C ASN A 8 6.18 1.06 -2.64
N VAL A 9 5.21 0.16 -2.57
CA VAL A 9 4.96 -0.78 -3.67
C VAL A 9 4.57 -0.02 -4.95
N ILE A 10 3.72 1.00 -4.80
CA ILE A 10 3.27 1.82 -5.94
C ILE A 10 4.41 2.72 -6.43
N VAL A 11 5.15 3.33 -5.50
CA VAL A 11 6.31 4.17 -5.84
C VAL A 11 7.31 3.38 -6.67
N TYR A 12 7.69 2.18 -6.23
CA TYR A 12 8.65 1.35 -6.95
C TYR A 12 8.14 0.94 -8.35
N ALA A 13 6.84 0.76 -8.50
CA ALA A 13 6.25 0.45 -9.80
C ALA A 13 6.39 1.61 -10.81
N HIS A 14 6.64 2.82 -10.34
CA HIS A 14 6.82 4.02 -11.18
C HIS A 14 8.25 4.54 -11.20
N ASP A 15 9.13 4.03 -10.34
CA ASP A 15 10.51 4.54 -10.20
C ASP A 15 11.51 3.57 -10.82
N ARG A 16 11.88 3.83 -12.08
CA ARG A 16 12.84 3.01 -12.83
C ARG A 16 14.25 3.07 -12.27
N ALA A 17 14.58 4.07 -11.46
CA ALA A 17 15.88 4.17 -10.81
C ALA A 17 16.09 3.08 -9.74
N GLU A 18 14.98 2.55 -9.21
CA GLU A 18 15.00 1.41 -8.29
C GLU A 18 15.16 0.10 -9.07
N ILE A 19 16.40 -0.20 -9.45
CA ILE A 19 16.73 -1.27 -10.40
C ILE A 19 16.19 -2.64 -9.97
N LYS A 20 16.27 -2.98 -8.68
CA LYS A 20 15.78 -4.27 -8.17
C LYS A 20 14.29 -4.27 -7.88
N ARG A 21 13.79 -3.21 -7.24
CA ARG A 21 12.41 -3.14 -6.76
C ARG A 21 11.41 -2.79 -7.85
N HIS A 22 11.81 -1.98 -8.83
CA HIS A 22 10.91 -1.59 -9.90
C HIS A 22 10.33 -2.78 -10.66
N PRO A 23 11.14 -3.71 -11.22
CA PRO A 23 10.57 -4.85 -11.94
C PRO A 23 9.70 -5.75 -11.04
N ALA A 24 10.10 -5.92 -9.78
CA ALA A 24 9.34 -6.74 -8.83
C ALA A 24 7.98 -6.12 -8.53
N ALA A 25 7.93 -4.80 -8.31
CA ALA A 25 6.68 -4.09 -8.03
C ALA A 25 5.73 -4.14 -9.23
N VAL A 26 6.26 -3.93 -10.43
CA VAL A 26 5.47 -4.01 -11.66
C VAL A 26 4.87 -5.42 -11.82
N ARG A 27 5.67 -6.47 -11.62
CA ARG A 27 5.20 -7.85 -11.72
C ARG A 27 4.10 -8.15 -10.70
N VAL A 28 4.27 -7.67 -9.46
CA VAL A 28 3.29 -7.90 -8.38
C VAL A 28 1.96 -7.26 -8.74
N ILE A 29 1.96 -5.99 -9.14
CA ILE A 29 0.74 -5.27 -9.47
C ILE A 29 0.07 -5.87 -10.71
N ASP A 30 0.85 -6.16 -11.75
CA ASP A 30 0.31 -6.76 -12.98
C ASP A 30 -0.32 -8.12 -12.69
N ALA A 31 0.30 -8.96 -11.85
CA ALA A 31 -0.25 -10.25 -11.48
C ALA A 31 -1.58 -10.10 -10.75
N LEU A 32 -1.65 -9.18 -9.77
CA LEU A 32 -2.89 -8.94 -9.02
C LEU A 32 -4.03 -8.49 -9.95
N LEU A 33 -3.76 -7.54 -10.84
CA LEU A 33 -4.78 -7.03 -11.75
C LEU A 33 -5.18 -8.07 -12.81
N THR A 34 -4.23 -8.86 -13.30
CA THR A 34 -4.49 -9.91 -14.29
C THR A 34 -5.31 -11.06 -13.69
N GLU A 35 -5.05 -11.42 -12.44
CA GLU A 35 -5.77 -12.48 -11.73
C GLU A 35 -7.13 -12.01 -11.19
N SER A 36 -7.54 -10.80 -11.53
CA SER A 36 -8.80 -10.21 -11.09
C SER A 36 -8.93 -10.07 -9.58
N ASP A 37 -7.81 -9.92 -8.89
CA ASP A 37 -7.81 -9.59 -7.48
C ASP A 37 -8.29 -8.14 -7.28
N GLU A 38 -8.95 -7.89 -6.16
CA GLU A 38 -9.37 -6.56 -5.78
C GLU A 38 -8.22 -5.86 -5.08
N VAL A 39 -7.70 -4.79 -5.68
CA VAL A 39 -6.55 -4.05 -5.16
C VAL A 39 -7.03 -2.73 -4.59
N VAL A 40 -6.70 -2.51 -3.32
CA VAL A 40 -7.23 -1.39 -2.51
C VAL A 40 -6.07 -0.50 -2.06
N ILE A 41 -6.29 0.82 -2.12
CA ILE A 41 -5.43 1.83 -1.51
C ILE A 41 -6.28 2.80 -0.70
N SER A 42 -5.62 3.66 0.09
CA SER A 42 -6.29 4.72 0.85
C SER A 42 -5.89 6.10 0.31
N PRO A 43 -6.63 7.16 0.66
CA PRO A 43 -6.22 8.54 0.35
C PRO A 43 -4.84 8.87 0.90
N GLN A 44 -4.47 8.35 2.07
CA GLN A 44 -3.14 8.55 2.64
C GLN A 44 -2.06 7.96 1.73
N VAL A 45 -2.25 6.73 1.26
CA VAL A 45 -1.31 6.09 0.34
C VAL A 45 -1.18 6.91 -0.96
N ALA A 46 -2.30 7.35 -1.53
CA ALA A 46 -2.28 8.20 -2.72
C ALA A 46 -1.52 9.50 -2.48
N GLY A 47 -1.78 10.17 -1.35
CA GLY A 47 -1.10 11.42 -1.00
C GLY A 47 0.40 11.24 -0.79
N GLU A 48 0.81 10.18 -0.11
CA GLU A 48 2.22 9.85 0.11
C GLU A 48 2.93 9.53 -1.22
N PHE A 49 2.23 8.81 -2.12
CA PHE A 49 2.75 8.53 -3.46
C PHE A 49 3.05 9.83 -4.21
N VAL A 50 2.09 10.76 -4.25
CA VAL A 50 2.27 12.06 -4.92
C VAL A 50 3.45 12.82 -4.33
N ASN A 51 3.50 12.92 -2.99
CA ASN A 51 4.57 13.64 -2.31
C ASN A 51 5.95 13.03 -2.60
N THR A 52 6.04 11.70 -2.60
CA THR A 52 7.30 11.00 -2.87
C THR A 52 7.75 11.20 -4.31
N MET A 53 6.85 11.04 -5.29
CA MET A 53 7.17 11.21 -6.70
C MET A 53 7.56 12.67 -7.01
N LYS A 54 6.91 13.63 -6.36
CA LYS A 54 7.28 15.05 -6.47
C LYS A 54 8.70 15.29 -5.98
N ARG A 55 9.06 14.73 -4.81
CA ARG A 55 10.43 14.87 -4.27
C ARG A 55 11.48 14.23 -5.17
N LYS A 56 11.12 13.16 -5.87
CA LYS A 56 12.01 12.49 -6.84
C LYS A 56 12.18 13.29 -8.14
N GLY A 57 11.46 14.40 -8.30
CA GLY A 57 11.59 15.27 -9.46
C GLY A 57 10.72 14.88 -10.64
N THR A 58 9.67 14.10 -10.44
CA THR A 58 8.73 13.76 -11.52
C THR A 58 8.11 15.03 -12.08
N PRO A 59 8.16 15.25 -13.41
CA PRO A 59 7.54 16.44 -14.02
C PRO A 59 6.04 16.51 -13.73
N PRO A 60 5.47 17.72 -13.52
CA PRO A 60 4.06 17.87 -13.16
C PRO A 60 3.08 17.21 -14.11
N ALA A 61 3.30 17.28 -15.40
CA ALA A 61 2.43 16.63 -16.39
C ALA A 61 2.48 15.10 -16.29
N THR A 62 3.66 14.53 -16.07
CA THR A 62 3.85 13.10 -15.87
C THR A 62 3.18 12.65 -14.58
N LEU A 63 3.37 13.41 -13.50
CA LEU A 63 2.76 13.09 -12.21
C LEU A 63 1.23 13.15 -12.28
N ALA A 64 0.66 14.11 -13.02
CA ALA A 64 -0.77 14.16 -13.24
C ALA A 64 -1.31 12.89 -13.89
N LEU A 65 -0.59 12.32 -14.86
CA LEU A 65 -0.96 11.06 -15.49
C LEU A 65 -0.83 9.87 -14.51
N GLN A 66 0.21 9.87 -13.69
CA GLN A 66 0.41 8.83 -12.67
C GLN A 66 -0.71 8.85 -11.62
N ILE A 67 -1.10 10.04 -11.17
CA ILE A 67 -2.23 10.20 -10.23
C ILE A 67 -3.52 9.66 -10.85
N ARG A 68 -3.78 10.01 -12.10
CA ARG A 68 -4.96 9.51 -12.82
C ARG A 68 -4.95 7.99 -12.94
N GLY A 69 -3.78 7.38 -13.12
CA GLY A 69 -3.60 5.94 -13.18
C GLY A 69 -3.95 5.22 -11.88
N LEU A 70 -3.94 5.91 -10.73
CA LEU A 70 -4.35 5.31 -9.46
C LEU A 70 -5.82 4.92 -9.42
N SER A 71 -6.64 5.41 -10.36
CA SER A 71 -8.05 5.05 -10.46
C SER A 71 -8.29 3.56 -10.79
N VAL A 72 -7.26 2.82 -11.17
CA VAL A 72 -7.35 1.37 -11.35
C VAL A 72 -7.57 0.65 -10.01
N PHE A 73 -7.19 1.28 -8.90
CA PHE A 73 -7.35 0.73 -7.57
C PHE A 73 -8.66 1.19 -6.92
N GLU A 74 -9.21 0.34 -6.05
CA GLU A 74 -10.33 0.73 -5.20
C GLU A 74 -9.82 1.64 -4.08
N LEU A 75 -10.51 2.73 -3.80
CA LEU A 75 -10.15 3.66 -2.74
C LEU A 75 -10.96 3.36 -1.49
N SER A 76 -10.29 3.08 -0.37
CA SER A 76 -10.91 2.90 0.93
C SER A 76 -10.43 3.97 1.90
N SER A 77 -11.35 4.75 2.45
CA SER A 77 -11.02 5.87 3.32
C SER A 77 -11.21 5.50 4.79
N PRO A 78 -10.21 5.77 5.66
CA PRO A 78 -10.41 5.60 7.10
C PRO A 78 -11.46 6.59 7.63
N THR A 79 -12.25 6.11 8.60
CA THR A 79 -13.21 6.91 9.33
C THR A 79 -12.67 7.19 10.74
N LEU A 80 -13.38 7.99 11.52
CA LEU A 80 -12.99 8.19 12.92
C LEU A 80 -13.00 6.87 13.70
N SER A 81 -13.93 5.97 13.37
CA SER A 81 -13.97 4.63 13.96
C SER A 81 -12.69 3.83 13.61
N THR A 82 -12.20 3.94 12.38
CA THR A 82 -10.92 3.34 11.96
C THR A 82 -9.78 3.88 12.81
N ILE A 83 -9.72 5.19 13.02
CA ILE A 83 -8.67 5.84 13.81
C ILE A 83 -8.70 5.36 15.26
N SER A 84 -9.87 5.27 15.86
CA SER A 84 -10.04 4.75 17.22
C SER A 84 -9.55 3.30 17.34
N ALA A 85 -9.93 2.43 16.40
CA ALA A 85 -9.48 1.04 16.38
C ALA A 85 -7.97 0.94 16.11
N ALA A 86 -7.42 1.82 15.27
CA ALA A 86 -5.97 1.89 15.01
C ALA A 86 -5.19 2.23 16.27
N TRP A 87 -5.70 3.09 17.12
CA TRP A 87 -5.04 3.41 18.40
C TRP A 87 -4.95 2.17 19.30
N ALA A 88 -6.04 1.43 19.42
CA ALA A 88 -6.04 0.19 20.19
C ALA A 88 -5.04 -0.84 19.61
N LEU A 89 -4.99 -0.95 18.28
CA LEU A 89 -4.05 -1.83 17.59
C LEU A 89 -2.60 -1.41 17.82
N CYS A 90 -2.32 -0.11 17.73
CA CYS A 90 -1.01 0.49 17.96
C CYS A 90 -0.48 0.15 19.36
N THR A 91 -1.32 0.33 20.38
CA THR A 91 -0.93 0.06 21.77
C THR A 91 -0.80 -1.44 22.05
N ALA A 92 -1.69 -2.27 21.50
CA ALA A 92 -1.67 -3.72 21.73
C ALA A 92 -0.47 -4.40 21.06
N HIS A 93 -0.03 -3.93 19.89
CA HIS A 93 1.01 -4.57 19.07
C HIS A 93 2.34 -3.83 19.05
N SER A 94 2.44 -2.68 19.72
CA SER A 94 3.65 -1.83 19.74
C SER A 94 4.18 -1.51 18.35
N ILE A 95 3.29 -1.17 17.43
CA ILE A 95 3.64 -0.74 16.07
C ILE A 95 3.50 0.78 15.94
N ALA A 96 4.18 1.35 14.94
CA ALA A 96 4.12 2.78 14.68
C ALA A 96 2.70 3.23 14.37
N TRP A 97 2.36 4.46 14.77
CA TRP A 97 1.00 4.99 14.63
C TRP A 97 0.47 4.95 13.19
N TYR A 98 1.26 5.42 12.23
CA TYR A 98 0.82 5.42 10.83
C TYR A 98 0.73 4.01 10.24
N ASP A 99 1.56 3.08 10.69
CA ASP A 99 1.44 1.66 10.34
C ASP A 99 0.13 1.07 10.89
N ALA A 100 -0.23 1.44 12.11
CA ALA A 100 -1.49 1.00 12.72
C ALA A 100 -2.70 1.50 11.92
N ILE A 101 -2.68 2.75 11.46
CA ILE A 101 -3.75 3.29 10.60
C ILE A 101 -3.82 2.50 9.29
N LEU A 102 -2.69 2.22 8.68
CA LEU A 102 -2.61 1.47 7.44
C LEU A 102 -3.20 0.06 7.61
N VAL A 103 -2.78 -0.65 8.66
CA VAL A 103 -3.26 -1.99 8.98
C VAL A 103 -4.76 -1.96 9.25
N GLN A 104 -5.24 -1.04 10.07
CA GLN A 104 -6.67 -0.97 10.41
C GLN A 104 -7.52 -0.61 9.19
N THR A 105 -7.03 0.28 8.33
CA THR A 105 -7.73 0.62 7.09
C THR A 105 -7.88 -0.61 6.18
N ALA A 106 -6.82 -1.42 6.08
CA ALA A 106 -6.85 -2.67 5.32
C ALA A 106 -7.84 -3.68 5.93
N ILE A 107 -7.88 -3.78 7.27
CA ILE A 107 -8.82 -4.64 7.98
C ILE A 107 -10.26 -4.18 7.69
N ASP A 108 -10.54 -2.90 7.82
CA ASP A 108 -11.88 -2.35 7.59
C ASP A 108 -12.33 -2.53 6.14
N ALA A 109 -11.39 -2.50 5.20
CA ALA A 109 -11.65 -2.77 3.79
C ALA A 109 -11.77 -4.27 3.48
N ARG A 110 -11.67 -5.12 4.50
CA ARG A 110 -11.76 -6.59 4.40
C ARG A 110 -10.71 -7.19 3.48
N CYS A 111 -9.50 -6.63 3.51
CA CYS A 111 -8.38 -7.16 2.76
C CYS A 111 -7.83 -8.43 3.42
N ASP A 112 -7.38 -9.35 2.60
CA ASP A 112 -6.72 -10.59 3.04
C ASP A 112 -5.23 -10.37 3.27
N LYS A 113 -4.63 -9.49 2.48
CA LYS A 113 -3.19 -9.20 2.53
C LYS A 113 -2.92 -7.71 2.45
N LEU A 114 -1.86 -7.31 3.15
CA LEU A 114 -1.25 -5.98 3.07
C LEU A 114 0.15 -6.14 2.49
N TYR A 115 0.37 -5.63 1.30
CA TYR A 115 1.69 -5.63 0.68
C TYR A 115 2.46 -4.40 1.15
N SER A 116 3.52 -4.64 1.94
CA SER A 116 4.34 -3.58 2.53
C SER A 116 5.77 -4.06 2.71
N GLU A 117 6.74 -3.20 2.41
CA GLU A 117 8.15 -3.45 2.68
C GLU A 117 8.52 -3.09 4.11
N ASP A 118 7.81 -2.16 4.73
CA ASP A 118 8.20 -1.56 6.01
C ASP A 118 7.80 -2.38 7.23
N MET A 119 6.93 -3.37 7.05
CA MET A 119 6.43 -4.20 8.15
C MET A 119 6.94 -5.63 8.01
N GLN A 120 6.95 -6.36 9.13
CA GLN A 120 7.47 -7.72 9.16
C GLN A 120 6.68 -8.65 8.23
N HIS A 121 7.39 -9.28 7.30
CA HIS A 121 6.81 -10.26 6.39
C HIS A 121 6.20 -11.43 7.15
N GLY A 122 4.99 -11.81 6.78
CA GLY A 122 4.26 -12.91 7.40
C GLY A 122 3.52 -12.56 8.67
N ARG A 123 3.65 -11.33 9.18
CA ARG A 123 2.93 -10.91 10.37
C ARG A 123 1.44 -10.88 10.12
N LYS A 124 0.66 -11.35 11.10
CA LYS A 124 -0.79 -11.40 10.99
C LYS A 124 -1.47 -10.49 12.00
N PHE A 125 -2.55 -9.83 11.54
CA PHE A 125 -3.45 -9.04 12.35
C PHE A 125 -4.85 -9.56 12.08
N GLY A 126 -5.31 -10.52 12.90
CA GLY A 126 -6.56 -11.23 12.61
C GLY A 126 -6.47 -11.97 11.28
N GLY A 127 -7.38 -11.68 10.36
CA GLY A 127 -7.40 -12.27 9.02
C GLY A 127 -6.48 -11.61 7.99
N LEU A 128 -5.82 -10.49 8.37
CA LEU A 128 -4.92 -9.78 7.47
C LEU A 128 -3.49 -10.30 7.65
N GLU A 129 -2.83 -10.64 6.54
CA GLU A 129 -1.42 -11.03 6.53
C GLU A 129 -0.58 -9.98 5.82
N VAL A 130 0.52 -9.57 6.45
CA VAL A 130 1.50 -8.67 5.83
C VAL A 130 2.41 -9.49 4.92
N VAL A 131 2.57 -9.03 3.68
CA VAL A 131 3.46 -9.65 2.69
C VAL A 131 4.44 -8.58 2.21
N ASN A 132 5.74 -8.87 2.35
CA ASN A 132 6.76 -8.06 1.70
C ASN A 132 7.04 -8.67 0.32
N PRO A 133 6.61 -8.00 -0.77
CA PRO A 133 6.74 -8.57 -2.12
C PRO A 133 8.19 -8.58 -2.62
N PHE A 134 9.12 -7.97 -1.89
CA PHE A 134 10.53 -7.85 -2.26
C PHE A 134 11.43 -8.83 -1.53
N VAL A 135 10.88 -9.60 -0.61
CA VAL A 135 11.64 -10.65 0.09
C VAL A 135 11.85 -11.83 -0.87
N GLN A 136 13.10 -12.27 -1.02
CA GLN A 136 13.43 -13.46 -1.77
C GLN A 136 13.06 -14.69 -0.95
N ARG A 137 12.41 -15.64 -1.62
CA ARG A 137 12.05 -16.92 -1.02
C ARG A 137 13.06 -18.00 -1.40
#